data_c0c1ec7b279a6ec20fab28d844aec461
#
_entry.id   c0c1ec7b279a6ec20fab28d844aec461
#
_cell.length_a   1.000
_cell.length_b   1.000
_cell.length_c   1.000
_cell.angle_alpha   90.00
_cell.angle_beta   90.00
_cell.angle_gamma   90.00
#
_symmetry.space_group_name_H-M   'P 1'
#
loop_
_entity.id
_entity.type
_entity.pdbx_description
1 polymer ?
#
loop_
_entity_poly.entity_id
_entity_poly.type
_entity_poly.pdbx_seq_one_letter_code
_entity_poly.pdbx_strand_id
1 'polypeptide(L)'
;KTENGVCQKCYGRNLATGNVVETGEAVGIMAAQSIGEPGTQLTMRTFHSGGVAGGDDITQGLPRVEELFEARNPKGKATISEISGKVASIKEENGKYRIIVENDVETREHVTNYNMKLRVNNGDMVEAGDKLTEGVISPKELLAVTDPLTAQEYILKEIQMVYKLQGVDIN
;
A
#
# COMPACT_ATOMS: atom_id res chain seq x y z
N LYS A 1 -11.27 22.21 -7.57
CA LYS A 1 -10.44 21.22 -8.29
C LYS A 1 -9.48 21.99 -9.20
N THR A 2 -8.20 21.70 -9.14
CA THR A 2 -7.19 22.22 -10.06
C THR A 2 -7.04 21.26 -11.23
N GLU A 3 -6.84 21.77 -12.44
CA GLU A 3 -6.57 20.93 -13.61
C GLU A 3 -5.17 20.33 -13.53
N ASN A 4 -4.21 21.09 -12.98
CA ASN A 4 -2.83 20.66 -12.81
C ASN A 4 -2.31 21.06 -11.43
N GLY A 5 -1.47 20.23 -10.81
CA GLY A 5 -0.81 20.48 -9.55
C GLY A 5 -1.71 20.41 -8.32
N VAL A 6 -1.25 21.00 -7.23
CA VAL A 6 -1.90 20.99 -5.92
C VAL A 6 -2.56 22.34 -5.67
N CYS A 7 -3.76 22.34 -5.09
CA CYS A 7 -4.47 23.56 -4.74
C CYS A 7 -3.70 24.34 -3.67
N GLN A 8 -3.43 25.64 -3.91
CA GLN A 8 -2.76 26.53 -2.97
C GLN A 8 -3.39 26.52 -1.57
N LYS A 9 -4.71 26.57 -1.51
CA LYS A 9 -5.47 26.55 -0.24
C LYS A 9 -5.34 25.22 0.50
N CYS A 10 -5.31 24.09 -0.22
CA CYS A 10 -5.14 22.76 0.36
C CYS A 10 -3.69 22.54 0.82
N TYR A 11 -2.71 23.03 0.07
CA TYR A 11 -1.29 22.95 0.44
C TYR A 11 -0.98 23.79 1.67
N GLY A 12 -1.50 25.01 1.71
CA GLY A 12 -1.42 25.90 2.87
C GLY A 12 -0.22 26.83 2.86
N ARG A 13 0.75 26.59 3.74
CA ARG A 13 1.88 27.52 3.97
C ARG A 13 3.20 26.99 3.42
N ASN A 14 4.01 27.88 2.92
CA ASN A 14 5.41 27.61 2.64
C ASN A 14 6.18 27.49 3.97
N LEU A 15 6.83 26.37 4.21
CA LEU A 15 7.53 26.09 5.47
C LEU A 15 8.76 26.96 5.69
N ALA A 16 9.39 27.47 4.63
CA ALA A 16 10.57 28.32 4.73
C ALA A 16 10.22 29.76 5.16
N THR A 17 9.10 30.29 4.65
CA THR A 17 8.72 31.70 4.88
C THR A 17 7.60 31.86 5.91
N GLY A 18 6.82 30.79 6.19
CA GLY A 18 5.63 30.83 7.05
C GLY A 18 4.42 31.51 6.41
N ASN A 19 4.55 32.06 5.21
CA ASN A 19 3.49 32.71 4.46
C ASN A 19 2.63 31.67 3.70
N VAL A 20 1.46 32.10 3.22
CA VAL A 20 0.67 31.30 2.29
C VAL A 20 1.52 31.02 1.05
N VAL A 21 1.54 29.77 0.60
CA VAL A 21 2.28 29.35 -0.59
C VAL A 21 1.83 30.14 -1.82
N GLU A 22 2.76 30.58 -2.66
CA GLU A 22 2.45 31.30 -3.88
C GLU A 22 2.16 30.34 -5.04
N THR A 23 1.38 30.82 -6.01
CA THR A 23 1.13 30.05 -7.24
C THR A 23 2.41 29.96 -8.07
N GLY A 24 2.77 28.75 -8.49
CA GLY A 24 4.03 28.50 -9.22
C GLY A 24 5.16 27.96 -8.34
N GLU A 25 4.95 27.82 -7.04
CA GLU A 25 5.90 27.16 -6.14
C GLU A 25 6.13 25.69 -6.56
N ALA A 26 7.40 25.26 -6.56
CA ALA A 26 7.79 23.90 -6.96
C ALA A 26 7.54 22.86 -5.85
N VAL A 27 6.31 22.74 -5.39
CA VAL A 27 5.93 21.90 -4.22
C VAL A 27 6.23 20.41 -4.44
N GLY A 28 6.17 19.93 -5.67
CA GLY A 28 6.54 18.54 -6.00
C GLY A 28 8.03 18.25 -5.82
N ILE A 29 8.89 19.22 -6.12
CA ILE A 29 10.34 19.11 -5.87
C ILE A 29 10.63 19.10 -4.37
N MET A 30 9.96 19.96 -3.60
CA MET A 30 10.10 19.99 -2.14
C MET A 30 9.66 18.67 -1.51
N ALA A 31 8.56 18.10 -1.95
CA ALA A 31 8.10 16.78 -1.51
C ALA A 31 9.11 15.68 -1.86
N ALA A 32 9.62 15.68 -3.10
CA ALA A 32 10.61 14.72 -3.55
C ALA A 32 11.92 14.81 -2.75
N GLN A 33 12.39 16.01 -2.42
CA GLN A 33 13.56 16.21 -1.58
C GLN A 33 13.33 15.72 -0.15
N SER A 34 12.18 16.02 0.44
CA SER A 34 11.81 15.58 1.80
C SER A 34 11.70 14.06 1.92
N ILE A 35 11.28 13.38 0.87
CA ILE A 35 11.21 11.92 0.78
C ILE A 35 12.60 11.33 0.47
N GLY A 36 13.38 11.97 -0.39
CA GLY A 36 14.66 11.46 -0.89
C GLY A 36 15.82 11.67 0.08
N GLU A 37 15.84 12.77 0.85
CA GLU A 37 16.92 13.07 1.80
C GLU A 37 17.12 11.95 2.81
N PRO A 38 16.10 11.44 3.52
CA PRO A 38 16.29 10.33 4.45
C PRO A 38 16.54 8.98 3.77
N GLY A 39 16.37 8.88 2.45
CA GLY A 39 16.57 7.65 1.70
C GLY A 39 17.97 7.05 1.85
N THR A 40 19.00 7.89 1.94
CA THR A 40 20.39 7.45 2.18
C THR A 40 20.52 6.77 3.55
N GLN A 41 19.85 7.29 4.58
CA GLN A 41 19.84 6.70 5.91
C GLN A 41 19.10 5.35 5.95
N LEU A 42 18.01 5.22 5.21
CA LEU A 42 17.29 3.96 5.03
C LEU A 42 18.19 2.88 4.42
N THR A 43 18.96 3.22 3.40
CA THR A 43 19.91 2.30 2.74
C THR A 43 21.00 1.83 3.71
N MET A 44 21.57 2.73 4.49
CA MET A 44 22.64 2.38 5.47
C MET A 44 22.12 1.47 6.58
N ARG A 45 20.89 1.64 7.05
CA ARG A 45 20.30 0.82 8.13
C ARG A 45 19.90 -0.58 7.67
N THR A 46 19.49 -0.77 6.42
CA THR A 46 19.16 -2.09 5.89
C THR A 46 20.36 -3.01 5.75
N PHE A 47 21.57 -2.47 5.55
CA PHE A 47 22.80 -3.26 5.57
C PHE A 47 23.17 -3.82 6.96
N HIS A 48 22.72 -3.19 8.03
CA HIS A 48 23.02 -3.59 9.41
C HIS A 48 21.95 -4.50 10.04
N SER A 49 20.79 -4.65 9.43
CA SER A 49 19.72 -5.56 9.90
C SER A 49 19.80 -6.93 9.25
N GLY A 50 21.01 -7.38 8.91
CA GLY A 50 21.27 -8.72 8.44
C GLY A 50 21.11 -9.73 9.58
N GLY A 51 19.94 -10.29 9.70
CA GLY A 51 19.73 -11.41 10.59
C GLY A 51 18.42 -11.39 11.36
N VAL A 52 17.37 -11.81 10.76
CA VAL A 52 16.51 -12.90 11.21
C VAL A 52 15.73 -13.36 9.99
N ALA A 53 16.05 -14.55 9.49
CA ALA A 53 15.24 -15.26 8.53
C ALA A 53 13.91 -15.64 9.20
N GLY A 54 12.96 -14.71 9.16
CA GLY A 54 11.56 -14.98 9.36
C GLY A 54 10.95 -15.09 7.97
N GLY A 55 10.41 -16.25 7.64
CA GLY A 55 10.04 -16.73 6.32
C GLY A 55 8.99 -15.99 5.52
N ASP A 56 9.05 -14.68 5.45
CA ASP A 56 8.19 -13.89 4.57
C ASP A 56 9.08 -13.01 3.70
N ASP A 57 9.07 -13.29 2.41
CA ASP A 57 9.78 -12.62 1.33
C ASP A 57 9.24 -11.18 1.10
N ILE A 58 9.04 -10.43 2.20
CA ILE A 58 8.51 -9.07 2.18
C ILE A 58 9.68 -8.10 1.98
N THR A 59 9.63 -7.39 0.89
CA THR A 59 10.58 -6.32 0.58
C THR A 59 10.46 -5.20 1.63
N GLN A 60 11.56 -4.84 2.28
CA GLN A 60 11.59 -3.83 3.35
C GLN A 60 12.55 -2.68 3.01
N GLY A 61 12.39 -1.56 3.70
CA GLY A 61 13.26 -0.40 3.55
C GLY A 61 13.11 0.31 2.21
N LEU A 62 14.21 0.87 1.70
CA LEU A 62 14.22 1.64 0.45
C LEU A 62 13.71 0.84 -0.76
N PRO A 63 14.07 -0.43 -0.97
CA PRO A 63 13.49 -1.24 -2.05
C PRO A 63 11.97 -1.30 -2.01
N ARG A 64 11.34 -1.26 -0.83
CA ARG A 64 9.87 -1.21 -0.70
C ARG A 64 9.31 0.13 -1.17
N VAL A 65 10.01 1.22 -0.86
CA VAL A 65 9.61 2.57 -1.34
C VAL A 65 9.67 2.64 -2.87
N GLU A 66 10.73 2.11 -3.48
CA GLU A 66 10.85 2.02 -4.95
C GLU A 66 9.72 1.18 -5.55
N GLU A 67 9.43 0.02 -4.96
CA GLU A 67 8.35 -0.87 -5.37
C GLU A 67 6.99 -0.16 -5.37
N LEU A 68 6.71 0.65 -4.33
CA LEU A 68 5.49 1.45 -4.23
C LEU A 68 5.42 2.57 -5.26
N PHE A 69 6.49 3.34 -5.46
CA PHE A 69 6.52 4.43 -6.43
C PHE A 69 6.42 3.94 -7.88
N GLU A 70 7.01 2.80 -8.19
CA GLU A 70 6.91 2.21 -9.51
C GLU A 70 5.64 1.34 -9.68
N ALA A 71 4.86 1.19 -8.62
CA ALA A 71 3.69 0.32 -8.57
C ALA A 71 4.02 -1.10 -9.10
N ARG A 72 5.18 -1.64 -8.73
CA ARG A 72 5.57 -3.01 -9.05
C ARG A 72 4.67 -4.00 -8.32
N ASN A 73 4.51 -5.19 -8.89
CA ASN A 73 3.84 -6.27 -8.18
C ASN A 73 4.77 -6.79 -7.07
N PRO A 74 4.33 -6.73 -5.81
CA PRO A 74 5.14 -7.20 -4.69
C PRO A 74 5.31 -8.73 -4.73
N LYS A 75 6.45 -9.24 -4.26
CA LYS A 75 6.73 -10.68 -4.22
C LYS A 75 5.77 -11.42 -3.29
N GLY A 76 5.57 -10.92 -2.09
CA GLY A 76 4.61 -11.46 -1.12
C GLY A 76 3.23 -10.84 -1.27
N LYS A 77 2.65 -10.87 -2.49
CA LYS A 77 1.38 -10.21 -2.77
C LYS A 77 0.21 -10.88 -2.05
N ALA A 78 -0.56 -10.09 -1.27
CA ALA A 78 -1.82 -10.52 -0.71
C ALA A 78 -2.89 -10.70 -1.79
N THR A 79 -3.78 -11.65 -1.60
CA THR A 79 -5.03 -11.72 -2.35
C THR A 79 -6.01 -10.76 -1.70
N ILE A 80 -6.61 -9.86 -2.48
CA ILE A 80 -7.63 -8.90 -2.02
C ILE A 80 -9.01 -9.29 -2.54
N SER A 81 -10.06 -8.82 -1.86
CA SER A 81 -11.43 -8.98 -2.35
C SER A 81 -11.71 -8.01 -3.49
N GLU A 82 -12.29 -8.53 -4.58
CA GLU A 82 -12.73 -7.70 -5.71
C GLU A 82 -14.06 -7.03 -5.47
N ILE A 83 -14.85 -7.57 -4.54
CA ILE A 83 -16.21 -7.07 -4.23
C ILE A 83 -16.40 -6.95 -2.72
N SER A 84 -17.32 -6.09 -2.32
CA SER A 84 -17.81 -6.06 -0.94
C SER A 84 -18.87 -7.13 -0.78
N GLY A 85 -18.78 -7.95 0.28
CA GLY A 85 -19.70 -9.04 0.51
C GLY A 85 -19.30 -9.93 1.68
N LYS A 86 -19.95 -11.08 1.77
CA LYS A 86 -19.70 -12.08 2.79
C LYS A 86 -18.82 -13.19 2.22
N VAL A 87 -17.87 -13.65 3.01
CA VAL A 87 -17.09 -14.86 2.68
C VAL A 87 -17.99 -16.08 2.84
N ALA A 88 -18.48 -16.59 1.72
CA ALA A 88 -19.43 -17.70 1.68
C ALA A 88 -18.75 -19.05 1.96
N SER A 89 -17.58 -19.28 1.37
CA SER A 89 -16.83 -20.50 1.60
C SER A 89 -15.34 -20.34 1.33
N ILE A 90 -14.54 -21.11 2.08
CA ILE A 90 -13.10 -21.23 1.90
C ILE A 90 -12.80 -22.71 1.72
N LYS A 91 -12.16 -23.08 0.62
CA LYS A 91 -11.72 -24.45 0.32
C LYS A 91 -10.22 -24.46 0.08
N GLU A 92 -9.54 -25.44 0.67
CA GLU A 92 -8.12 -25.66 0.41
C GLU A 92 -7.94 -26.75 -0.66
N GLU A 93 -7.19 -26.41 -1.71
CA GLU A 93 -6.86 -27.33 -2.78
C GLU A 93 -5.38 -27.17 -3.15
N ASN A 94 -4.59 -28.22 -3.00
CA ASN A 94 -3.17 -28.26 -3.37
C ASN A 94 -2.32 -27.11 -2.80
N GLY A 95 -2.56 -26.72 -1.52
CA GLY A 95 -1.83 -25.65 -0.83
C GLY A 95 -2.23 -24.23 -1.28
N LYS A 96 -3.33 -24.09 -2.01
CA LYS A 96 -3.98 -22.81 -2.33
C LYS A 96 -5.37 -22.78 -1.74
N TYR A 97 -5.87 -21.60 -1.44
CA TYR A 97 -7.24 -21.44 -1.00
C TYR A 97 -8.09 -20.86 -2.12
N ARG A 98 -9.29 -21.42 -2.27
CA ARG A 98 -10.38 -20.86 -3.06
C ARG A 98 -11.34 -20.19 -2.10
N ILE A 99 -11.45 -18.88 -2.19
CA ILE A 99 -12.28 -18.06 -1.32
C ILE A 99 -13.42 -17.50 -2.17
N ILE A 100 -14.65 -17.83 -1.79
CA ILE A 100 -15.83 -17.31 -2.46
C ILE A 100 -16.39 -16.16 -1.62
N VAL A 101 -16.46 -14.98 -2.23
CA VAL A 101 -17.12 -13.80 -1.67
C VAL A 101 -18.40 -13.57 -2.45
N GLU A 102 -19.51 -13.38 -1.76
CA GLU A 102 -20.82 -13.16 -2.35
C GLU A 102 -21.53 -11.95 -1.73
N ASN A 103 -22.32 -11.28 -2.54
CA ASN A 103 -23.28 -10.27 -2.12
C ASN A 103 -24.60 -10.47 -2.88
N ASP A 104 -25.56 -9.58 -2.69
CA ASP A 104 -26.88 -9.66 -3.31
C ASP A 104 -26.87 -9.55 -4.85
N VAL A 105 -25.75 -9.13 -5.44
CA VAL A 105 -25.62 -8.82 -6.88
C VAL A 105 -24.77 -9.86 -7.61
N GLU A 106 -23.63 -10.24 -7.01
CA GLU A 106 -22.66 -11.12 -7.66
C GLU A 106 -21.88 -11.99 -6.67
N THR A 107 -21.26 -13.02 -7.22
CA THR A 107 -20.34 -13.92 -6.51
C THR A 107 -19.01 -13.92 -7.21
N ARG A 108 -17.93 -13.78 -6.46
CA ARG A 108 -16.55 -13.81 -6.96
C ARG A 108 -15.73 -14.88 -6.28
N GLU A 109 -14.93 -15.57 -7.08
CA GLU A 109 -13.98 -16.55 -6.62
C GLU A 109 -12.57 -15.97 -6.65
N HIS A 110 -11.88 -16.05 -5.52
CA HIS A 110 -10.50 -15.60 -5.35
C HIS A 110 -9.61 -16.79 -5.08
N VAL A 111 -8.58 -16.99 -5.92
CA VAL A 111 -7.61 -18.08 -5.73
C VAL A 111 -6.32 -17.47 -5.18
N THR A 112 -5.87 -17.98 -4.03
CA THR A 112 -4.66 -17.48 -3.38
C THR A 112 -3.39 -18.02 -4.04
N ASN A 113 -2.26 -17.36 -3.76
CA ASN A 113 -0.95 -17.94 -4.03
C ASN A 113 -0.70 -19.14 -3.10
N TYR A 114 0.34 -19.92 -3.41
CA TYR A 114 0.71 -21.11 -2.65
C TYR A 114 1.16 -20.75 -1.23
N ASN A 115 0.72 -21.56 -0.25
CA ASN A 115 1.09 -21.43 1.18
C ASN A 115 0.82 -20.07 1.83
N MET A 116 -0.17 -19.33 1.36
CA MET A 116 -0.57 -18.05 1.98
C MET A 116 -1.38 -18.29 3.25
N LYS A 117 -1.14 -17.48 4.27
CA LYS A 117 -1.98 -17.48 5.49
C LYS A 117 -3.25 -16.68 5.24
N LEU A 118 -4.38 -17.24 5.65
CA LEU A 118 -5.66 -16.55 5.59
C LEU A 118 -5.80 -15.49 6.67
N ARG A 119 -6.47 -14.39 6.33
CA ARG A 119 -6.90 -13.34 7.27
C ARG A 119 -8.38 -13.36 7.56
N VAL A 120 -9.15 -14.13 6.79
CA VAL A 120 -10.61 -14.18 6.87
C VAL A 120 -11.08 -15.59 7.17
N ASN A 121 -12.26 -15.68 7.75
CA ASN A 121 -12.96 -16.92 8.03
C ASN A 121 -14.29 -16.98 7.27
N ASN A 122 -14.87 -18.17 7.19
CA ASN A 122 -16.21 -18.31 6.65
C ASN A 122 -17.21 -17.46 7.44
N GLY A 123 -17.97 -16.67 6.73
CA GLY A 123 -18.98 -15.78 7.31
C GLY A 123 -18.53 -14.34 7.57
N ASP A 124 -17.25 -14.04 7.46
CA ASP A 124 -16.74 -12.68 7.64
C ASP A 124 -17.28 -11.76 6.55
N MET A 125 -17.53 -10.50 6.91
CA MET A 125 -17.84 -9.44 5.97
C MET A 125 -16.56 -8.75 5.53
N VAL A 126 -16.41 -8.55 4.24
CA VAL A 126 -15.25 -7.87 3.63
C VAL A 126 -15.69 -6.78 2.68
N GLU A 127 -14.89 -5.76 2.54
CA GLU A 127 -15.07 -4.70 1.55
C GLU A 127 -14.14 -4.92 0.33
N ALA A 128 -14.48 -4.31 -0.80
CA ALA A 128 -13.62 -4.32 -1.97
C ALA A 128 -12.25 -3.71 -1.63
N GLY A 129 -11.15 -4.44 -1.91
CA GLY A 129 -9.80 -4.05 -1.53
C GLY A 129 -9.30 -4.65 -0.21
N ASP A 130 -10.15 -5.27 0.60
CA ASP A 130 -9.72 -5.93 1.83
C ASP A 130 -8.85 -7.15 1.56
N LYS A 131 -7.86 -7.36 2.44
CA LYS A 131 -6.96 -8.51 2.37
C LYS A 131 -7.67 -9.79 2.80
N LEU A 132 -7.74 -10.76 1.92
CA LEU A 132 -8.18 -12.13 2.21
C LEU A 132 -7.05 -12.99 2.76
N THR A 133 -5.79 -12.64 2.40
CA THR A 133 -4.59 -13.34 2.89
C THR A 133 -3.59 -12.35 3.49
N GLU A 134 -2.61 -12.87 4.23
CA GLU A 134 -1.44 -12.10 4.63
C GLU A 134 -0.64 -11.65 3.37
N GLY A 135 0.19 -10.65 3.55
CA GLY A 135 1.01 -10.10 2.47
C GLY A 135 0.77 -8.62 2.21
N VAL A 136 1.28 -8.16 1.09
CA VAL A 136 1.30 -6.76 0.68
C VAL A 136 0.33 -6.54 -0.48
N ILE A 137 -0.48 -5.48 -0.43
CA ILE A 137 -1.42 -5.15 -1.51
C ILE A 137 -0.64 -4.59 -2.72
N SER A 138 -1.00 -5.03 -3.91
CA SER A 138 -0.55 -4.40 -5.15
C SER A 138 -1.34 -3.12 -5.39
N PRO A 139 -0.69 -1.94 -5.51
CA PRO A 139 -1.39 -0.68 -5.75
C PRO A 139 -2.24 -0.70 -7.02
N LYS A 140 -1.80 -1.43 -8.05
CA LYS A 140 -2.55 -1.58 -9.31
C LYS A 140 -3.85 -2.37 -9.13
N GLU A 141 -3.80 -3.45 -8.35
CA GLU A 141 -5.00 -4.25 -8.07
C GLU A 141 -5.97 -3.49 -7.17
N LEU A 142 -5.45 -2.79 -6.16
CA LEU A 142 -6.29 -1.95 -5.30
C LEU A 142 -7.02 -0.88 -6.13
N LEU A 143 -6.29 -0.20 -7.03
CA LEU A 143 -6.90 0.80 -7.93
C LEU A 143 -7.95 0.20 -8.88
N ALA A 144 -7.80 -1.06 -9.26
CA ALA A 144 -8.75 -1.72 -10.17
C ALA A 144 -10.10 -2.04 -9.50
N VAL A 145 -10.09 -2.25 -8.17
CA VAL A 145 -11.28 -2.67 -7.41
C VAL A 145 -11.85 -1.57 -6.52
N THR A 146 -11.10 -0.49 -6.30
CA THR A 146 -11.50 0.67 -5.48
C THR A 146 -11.41 1.97 -6.31
N ASP A 147 -11.22 3.08 -5.66
CA ASP A 147 -11.08 4.40 -6.26
C ASP A 147 -9.63 4.93 -6.16
N PRO A 148 -9.27 5.96 -6.97
CA PRO A 148 -7.93 6.53 -6.96
C PRO A 148 -7.51 7.11 -5.60
N LEU A 149 -8.45 7.63 -4.81
CA LEU A 149 -8.14 8.21 -3.51
C LEU A 149 -7.70 7.13 -2.52
N THR A 150 -8.42 6.02 -2.46
CA THR A 150 -8.09 4.86 -1.63
C THR A 150 -6.70 4.29 -1.98
N ALA A 151 -6.39 4.18 -3.28
CA ALA A 151 -5.08 3.73 -3.74
C ALA A 151 -3.95 4.72 -3.36
N GLN A 152 -4.18 6.03 -3.45
CA GLN A 152 -3.24 7.06 -3.03
C GLN A 152 -3.00 7.05 -1.52
N GLU A 153 -4.05 6.93 -0.72
CA GLU A 153 -3.94 6.82 0.74
C GLU A 153 -3.18 5.57 1.16
N TYR A 154 -3.40 4.45 0.47
CA TYR A 154 -2.65 3.22 0.72
C TYR A 154 -1.15 3.42 0.46
N ILE A 155 -0.77 3.98 -0.70
CA ILE A 155 0.64 4.25 -1.04
C ILE A 155 1.26 5.19 0.00
N LEU A 156 0.56 6.27 0.36
CA LEU A 156 1.03 7.23 1.37
C LEU A 156 1.29 6.55 2.72
N LYS A 157 0.34 5.78 3.22
CA LYS A 157 0.46 5.05 4.50
C LYS A 157 1.62 4.06 4.50
N GLU A 158 1.78 3.30 3.41
CA GLU A 158 2.87 2.33 3.27
C GLU A 158 4.25 3.02 3.27
N ILE A 159 4.40 4.13 2.53
CA ILE A 159 5.64 4.90 2.51
C ILE A 159 5.94 5.48 3.90
N GLN A 160 4.96 6.13 4.53
CA GLN A 160 5.13 6.66 5.88
C GLN A 160 5.51 5.57 6.90
N MET A 161 4.91 4.37 6.77
CA MET A 161 5.24 3.23 7.63
C MET A 161 6.71 2.80 7.44
N VAL A 162 7.18 2.68 6.20
CA VAL A 162 8.59 2.33 5.92
C VAL A 162 9.54 3.32 6.59
N TYR A 163 9.30 4.61 6.43
CA TYR A 163 10.12 5.65 7.05
C TYR A 163 10.04 5.63 8.57
N LYS A 164 8.85 5.52 9.13
CA LYS A 164 8.62 5.47 10.58
C LYS A 164 9.31 4.27 11.24
N LEU A 165 9.29 3.10 10.62
CA LEU A 165 10.01 1.92 11.11
C LEU A 165 11.54 2.13 11.17
N GLN A 166 12.06 3.07 10.39
CA GLN A 166 13.46 3.48 10.40
C GLN A 166 13.73 4.70 11.32
N GLY A 167 12.71 5.16 12.06
CA GLY A 167 12.81 6.29 12.99
C GLY A 167 12.84 7.65 12.30
N VAL A 168 12.29 7.74 11.08
CA VAL A 168 12.16 8.98 10.30
C VAL A 168 10.68 9.30 10.14
N ASP A 169 10.27 10.47 10.59
CA ASP A 169 8.92 10.98 10.35
C ASP A 169 8.93 11.88 9.10
N ILE A 170 8.09 11.55 8.15
CA ILE A 170 7.78 12.38 6.98
C ILE A 170 6.30 12.77 7.02
N ASN A 171 6.04 14.06 6.85
CA ASN A 171 4.67 14.62 6.85
C ASN A 171 4.14 14.76 5.41
#